data_38973419a1981febb82f09a6357aa7ee
#
_entry.id   38973419a1981febb82f09a6357aa7ee
#
_cell.length_a   1.000
_cell.length_b   1.000
_cell.length_c   1.000
_cell.angle_alpha   90.00
_cell.angle_beta   90.00
_cell.angle_gamma   90.00
#
_symmetry.space_group_name_H-M   'P 1'
#
loop_
_entity.id
_entity.type
_entity.pdbx_description
1 polymer ?
#
loop_
_entity_poly.entity_id
_entity_poly.type
_entity_poly.pdbx_seq_one_letter_code
_entity_poly.pdbx_strand_id
1 'polypeptide(L)'
;MSPSLHEMNPLLRNNPRHAVLGVDPGLAATGFAVLEGPSLDRLRVLAQGTVRTEPALSVSRRIGILYDRLDGLLSQYPVRGIALEDHFSRRASPGAGLMLGPVVGIVALLADRHDVPLLPISPRELKHRITGTGAASKEAVQRALSVWLGTGLRIGSTHEGDAMGLAFLGYSRMVVP
;
A
#
# COMPACT_ATOMS: atom_id res chain seq x y z
N MET A 1 -3.64 -1.17 26.84
CA MET A 1 -4.13 -2.05 25.76
C MET A 1 -4.71 -1.15 24.68
N SER A 2 -4.07 -1.07 23.52
CA SER A 2 -4.66 -0.33 22.38
C SER A 2 -5.85 -1.13 21.83
N PRO A 3 -6.99 -0.50 21.53
CA PRO A 3 -8.15 -1.19 20.96
C PRO A 3 -7.77 -1.84 19.63
N SER A 4 -8.35 -3.01 19.33
CA SER A 4 -8.14 -3.65 18.04
C SER A 4 -8.76 -2.79 16.93
N LEU A 5 -8.23 -2.88 15.71
CA LEU A 5 -8.78 -2.16 14.55
C LEU A 5 -10.27 -2.45 14.33
N HIS A 6 -10.74 -3.64 14.75
CA HIS A 6 -12.15 -4.04 14.74
C HIS A 6 -13.02 -3.27 15.76
N GLU A 7 -12.43 -2.82 16.88
CA GLU A 7 -13.13 -2.03 17.88
C GLU A 7 -13.22 -0.56 17.49
N MET A 8 -12.28 -0.08 16.65
CA MET A 8 -12.20 1.31 16.23
C MET A 8 -13.15 1.68 15.08
N ASN A 9 -13.59 0.73 14.24
CA ASN A 9 -14.48 1.04 13.11
C ASN A 9 -15.61 0.02 12.93
N PRO A 10 -16.85 0.35 13.41
CA PRO A 10 -18.03 -0.51 13.25
C PRO A 10 -18.40 -0.84 11.79
N LEU A 11 -17.97 0.00 10.82
CA LEU A 11 -18.26 -0.19 9.39
C LEU A 11 -17.52 -1.38 8.79
N LEU A 12 -16.45 -1.84 9.44
CA LEU A 12 -15.71 -3.04 9.01
C LEU A 12 -16.50 -4.34 9.27
N ARG A 13 -17.50 -4.31 10.18
CA ARG A 13 -18.22 -5.51 10.63
C ARG A 13 -19.23 -6.07 9.62
N ASN A 14 -19.76 -5.24 8.70
CA ASN A 14 -20.92 -5.62 7.88
C ASN A 14 -20.66 -5.77 6.37
N ASN A 15 -19.44 -5.58 5.90
CA ASN A 15 -19.11 -5.77 4.49
C ASN A 15 -18.18 -6.99 4.33
N PRO A 16 -18.63 -8.08 3.67
CA PRO A 16 -17.81 -9.28 3.48
C PRO A 16 -16.62 -9.06 2.53
N ARG A 17 -16.55 -7.89 1.89
CA ARG A 17 -15.44 -7.51 1.00
C ARG A 17 -14.73 -6.30 1.52
N HIS A 18 -13.45 -6.47 1.81
CA HIS A 18 -12.54 -5.41 2.23
C HIS A 18 -11.57 -5.11 1.10
N ALA A 19 -11.46 -3.84 0.72
CA ALA A 19 -10.40 -3.42 -0.19
C ALA A 19 -9.31 -2.70 0.59
N VAL A 20 -8.05 -2.93 0.23
CA VAL A 20 -6.88 -2.25 0.79
C VAL A 20 -6.06 -1.65 -0.34
N LEU A 21 -5.70 -0.39 -0.19
CA LEU A 21 -4.76 0.31 -1.07
C LEU A 21 -3.35 0.17 -0.49
N GLY A 22 -2.44 -0.47 -1.24
CA GLY A 22 -1.01 -0.45 -0.97
C GLY A 22 -0.35 0.68 -1.75
N VAL A 23 0.54 1.42 -1.10
CA VAL A 23 1.29 2.53 -1.70
C VAL A 23 2.77 2.35 -1.43
N ASP A 24 3.58 2.25 -2.49
CA ASP A 24 5.04 2.36 -2.43
C ASP A 24 5.43 3.80 -2.81
N PRO A 25 5.72 4.68 -1.83
CA PRO A 25 5.84 6.10 -2.06
C PRO A 25 7.17 6.48 -2.70
N GLY A 26 7.11 7.32 -3.73
CA GLY A 26 8.27 7.95 -4.34
C GLY A 26 7.86 9.15 -5.16
N LEU A 27 8.59 10.29 -5.03
CA LEU A 27 8.22 11.49 -5.77
C LEU A 27 8.34 11.30 -7.29
N ALA A 28 9.36 10.58 -7.77
CA ALA A 28 9.54 10.31 -9.20
C ALA A 28 8.61 9.21 -9.72
N ALA A 29 8.33 8.22 -8.89
CA ALA A 29 7.47 7.10 -9.22
C ALA A 29 6.83 6.58 -7.92
N THR A 30 5.51 6.58 -7.85
CA THR A 30 4.73 5.99 -6.75
C THR A 30 4.00 4.77 -7.27
N GLY A 31 4.27 3.61 -6.69
CA GLY A 31 3.52 2.38 -6.94
C GLY A 31 2.21 2.36 -6.18
N PHE A 32 1.18 1.76 -6.77
CA PHE A 32 -0.09 1.53 -6.09
C PHE A 32 -0.70 0.18 -6.47
N ALA A 33 -1.42 -0.43 -5.55
CA ALA A 33 -2.25 -1.60 -5.81
C ALA A 33 -3.49 -1.59 -4.90
N VAL A 34 -4.66 -1.89 -5.46
CA VAL A 34 -5.90 -2.07 -4.70
C VAL A 34 -6.26 -3.54 -4.75
N LEU A 35 -6.25 -4.20 -3.60
CA LEU A 35 -6.66 -5.59 -3.43
C LEU A 35 -7.99 -5.66 -2.69
N GLU A 36 -8.87 -6.55 -3.13
CA GLU A 36 -10.17 -6.81 -2.51
C GLU A 36 -10.46 -8.31 -2.44
N GLY A 37 -11.13 -8.75 -1.41
CA GLY A 37 -11.64 -10.12 -1.32
C GLY A 37 -12.44 -10.37 -0.06
N PRO A 38 -13.09 -11.53 0.05
CA PRO A 38 -13.72 -11.98 1.28
C PRO A 38 -12.70 -12.63 2.26
N SER A 39 -11.56 -13.09 1.76
CA SER A 39 -10.50 -13.77 2.51
C SER A 39 -9.17 -13.69 1.74
N LEU A 40 -8.05 -14.02 2.40
CA LEU A 40 -6.70 -13.96 1.82
C LEU A 40 -6.53 -14.87 0.59
N ASP A 41 -7.17 -16.03 0.57
CA ASP A 41 -7.14 -17.01 -0.52
C ASP A 41 -8.04 -16.64 -1.70
N ARG A 42 -8.85 -15.58 -1.56
CA ARG A 42 -9.80 -15.09 -2.57
C ARG A 42 -9.62 -13.61 -2.88
N LEU A 43 -8.39 -13.15 -2.79
CA LEU A 43 -8.04 -11.79 -3.19
C LEU A 43 -8.06 -11.63 -4.70
N ARG A 44 -8.49 -10.46 -5.15
CA ARG A 44 -8.40 -10.02 -6.54
C ARG A 44 -7.79 -8.62 -6.61
N VAL A 45 -7.09 -8.35 -7.68
CA VAL A 45 -6.55 -7.04 -7.98
C VAL A 45 -7.64 -6.20 -8.65
N LEU A 46 -8.06 -5.10 -8.02
CA LEU A 46 -9.00 -4.15 -8.62
C LEU A 46 -8.29 -3.10 -9.46
N ALA A 47 -7.13 -2.66 -9.02
CA ALA A 47 -6.28 -1.70 -9.72
C ALA A 47 -4.83 -1.90 -9.31
N GLN A 48 -3.92 -1.64 -10.24
CA GLN A 48 -2.49 -1.60 -9.97
C GLN A 48 -1.81 -0.65 -10.95
N GLY A 49 -0.63 -0.16 -10.62
CA GLY A 49 0.16 0.66 -11.51
C GLY A 49 1.23 1.49 -10.83
N THR A 50 1.85 2.34 -11.62
CA THR A 50 2.84 3.29 -11.17
C THR A 50 2.51 4.67 -11.70
N VAL A 51 2.37 5.65 -10.82
CA VAL A 51 2.27 7.07 -11.19
C VAL A 51 3.68 7.62 -11.32
N ARG A 52 4.03 8.12 -12.50
CA ARG A 52 5.32 8.76 -12.76
C ARG A 52 5.12 10.25 -12.86
N THR A 53 6.08 11.02 -12.34
CA THR A 53 6.08 12.47 -12.43
C THR A 53 7.38 12.94 -13.11
N GLU A 54 7.26 13.97 -13.93
CA GLU A 54 8.40 14.53 -14.66
C GLU A 54 9.32 15.33 -13.75
N PRO A 55 10.65 15.10 -13.80
CA PRO A 55 11.62 15.85 -12.99
C PRO A 55 11.63 17.36 -13.24
N ALA A 56 11.23 17.79 -14.44
CA ALA A 56 11.15 19.21 -14.82
C ALA A 56 10.01 19.97 -14.12
N LEU A 57 9.02 19.26 -13.59
CA LEU A 57 7.92 19.88 -12.84
C LEU A 57 8.37 20.27 -11.43
N SER A 58 7.77 21.35 -10.90
CA SER A 58 7.96 21.72 -9.49
C SER A 58 7.51 20.60 -8.55
N VAL A 59 8.12 20.51 -7.37
CA VAL A 59 7.74 19.53 -6.35
C VAL A 59 6.26 19.61 -6.02
N SER A 60 5.71 20.80 -5.86
CA SER A 60 4.27 21.00 -5.58
C SER A 60 3.37 20.43 -6.69
N ARG A 61 3.75 20.63 -7.97
CA ARG A 61 2.96 20.07 -9.08
C ARG A 61 3.02 18.54 -9.12
N ARG A 62 4.19 17.98 -8.86
CA ARG A 62 4.38 16.51 -8.78
C ARG A 62 3.56 15.91 -7.65
N ILE A 63 3.54 16.54 -6.48
CA ILE A 63 2.72 16.15 -5.32
C ILE A 63 1.23 16.20 -5.69
N GLY A 64 0.77 17.27 -6.37
CA GLY A 64 -0.62 17.38 -6.82
C GLY A 64 -1.03 16.21 -7.74
N ILE A 65 -0.18 15.84 -8.71
CA ILE A 65 -0.44 14.70 -9.61
C ILE A 65 -0.59 13.39 -8.81
N LEU A 66 0.29 13.16 -7.82
CA LEU A 66 0.22 11.98 -6.97
C LEU A 66 -1.05 11.99 -6.11
N TYR A 67 -1.38 13.14 -5.52
CA TYR A 67 -2.60 13.32 -4.73
C TYR A 67 -3.84 12.99 -5.55
N ASP A 68 -4.02 13.63 -6.71
CA ASP A 68 -5.20 13.46 -7.57
C ASP A 68 -5.40 11.99 -7.96
N ARG A 69 -4.30 11.29 -8.26
CA ARG A 69 -4.37 9.87 -8.63
C ARG A 69 -4.78 8.98 -7.47
N LEU A 70 -4.18 9.18 -6.29
CA LEU A 70 -4.48 8.37 -5.10
C LEU A 70 -5.88 8.67 -4.55
N ASP A 71 -6.30 9.93 -4.55
CA ASP A 71 -7.65 10.36 -4.19
C ASP A 71 -8.71 9.72 -5.10
N GLY A 72 -8.44 9.71 -6.41
CA GLY A 72 -9.29 9.04 -7.39
C GLY A 72 -9.45 7.54 -7.12
N LEU A 73 -8.40 6.83 -6.68
CA LEU A 73 -8.49 5.43 -6.29
C LEU A 73 -9.35 5.22 -5.03
N LEU A 74 -9.17 6.06 -4.01
CA LEU A 74 -9.95 6.01 -2.78
C LEU A 74 -11.43 6.34 -3.02
N SER A 75 -11.72 7.23 -3.96
CA SER A 75 -13.09 7.57 -4.37
C SER A 75 -13.75 6.48 -5.23
N GLN A 76 -12.97 5.79 -6.04
CA GLN A 76 -13.48 4.77 -6.99
C GLN A 76 -13.72 3.42 -6.33
N TYR A 77 -12.89 3.04 -5.37
CA TYR A 77 -12.93 1.71 -4.74
C TYR A 77 -13.32 1.81 -3.24
N PRO A 78 -14.02 0.79 -2.69
CA PRO A 78 -14.43 0.79 -1.28
C PRO A 78 -13.24 0.45 -0.35
N VAL A 79 -12.17 1.26 -0.43
CA VAL A 79 -10.96 1.07 0.38
C VAL A 79 -11.28 1.24 1.86
N ARG A 80 -10.77 0.34 2.68
CA ARG A 80 -10.95 0.31 4.14
C ARG A 80 -9.65 0.51 4.90
N GLY A 81 -8.53 0.70 4.21
CA GLY A 81 -7.24 0.99 4.81
C GLY A 81 -6.18 1.23 3.74
N ILE A 82 -5.17 2.02 4.09
CA ILE A 82 -4.02 2.29 3.23
C ILE A 82 -2.79 1.67 3.87
N ALA A 83 -2.15 0.72 3.17
CA ALA A 83 -0.90 0.12 3.59
C ALA A 83 0.28 0.86 2.95
N LEU A 84 1.21 1.32 3.78
CA LEU A 84 2.35 2.13 3.38
C LEU A 84 3.63 1.56 3.99
N GLU A 85 4.75 1.61 3.25
CA GLU A 85 6.03 1.21 3.83
C GLU A 85 6.38 2.12 5.03
N ASP A 86 6.75 1.50 6.17
CA ASP A 86 7.14 2.23 7.37
C ASP A 86 8.52 2.89 7.19
N HIS A 87 8.50 4.14 6.77
CA HIS A 87 9.68 4.98 6.66
C HIS A 87 10.03 5.71 7.98
N PHE A 88 9.11 5.71 8.95
CA PHE A 88 9.30 6.42 10.23
C PHE A 88 10.22 5.65 11.18
N SER A 89 10.24 4.31 11.12
CA SER A 89 11.09 3.47 11.97
C SER A 89 12.52 3.36 11.47
N ARG A 90 12.82 3.79 10.25
CA ARG A 90 14.19 3.79 9.69
C ARG A 90 14.86 5.15 9.95
N ARG A 91 16.09 5.11 10.45
CA ARG A 91 17.04 6.24 10.34
C ARG A 91 17.38 6.40 8.84
N ALA A 92 16.47 7.05 8.09
CA ALA A 92 16.74 7.39 6.70
C ALA A 92 17.95 8.33 6.63
N SER A 93 18.79 8.16 5.60
CA SER A 93 19.77 9.18 5.28
C SER A 93 19.05 10.51 5.04
N PRO A 94 19.56 11.64 5.58
CA PRO A 94 18.83 12.92 5.58
C PRO A 94 18.30 13.36 4.20
N GLY A 95 19.00 13.02 3.11
CA GLY A 95 18.58 13.37 1.75
C GLY A 95 17.41 12.55 1.19
N ALA A 96 17.30 11.28 1.57
CA ALA A 96 16.19 10.43 1.12
C ALA A 96 14.87 10.80 1.80
N GLY A 97 14.91 11.18 3.08
CA GLY A 97 13.74 11.61 3.84
C GLY A 97 13.09 12.89 3.31
N LEU A 98 13.88 13.83 2.80
CA LEU A 98 13.39 15.10 2.23
C LEU A 98 12.52 14.89 0.99
N MET A 99 12.78 13.87 0.19
CA MET A 99 12.01 13.61 -1.04
C MET A 99 10.81 12.68 -0.83
N LEU A 100 10.84 11.82 0.19
CA LEU A 100 9.75 10.91 0.54
C LEU A 100 8.72 11.55 1.45
N GLY A 101 9.14 12.43 2.37
CA GLY A 101 8.27 13.09 3.34
C GLY A 101 7.00 13.69 2.76
N PRO A 102 7.08 14.49 1.69
CA PRO A 102 5.90 15.06 1.05
C PRO A 102 4.91 14.00 0.52
N VAL A 103 5.40 12.90 -0.06
CA VAL A 103 4.53 11.83 -0.59
C VAL A 103 3.87 11.07 0.55
N VAL A 104 4.61 10.74 1.59
CA VAL A 104 4.07 10.12 2.82
C VAL A 104 3.03 11.03 3.47
N GLY A 105 3.29 12.34 3.49
CA GLY A 105 2.37 13.34 4.04
C GLY A 105 1.03 13.38 3.31
N ILE A 106 1.03 13.35 1.96
CA ILE A 106 -0.24 13.31 1.21
C ILE A 106 -0.99 11.99 1.39
N VAL A 107 -0.29 10.85 1.53
CA VAL A 107 -0.95 9.57 1.83
C VAL A 107 -1.61 9.60 3.21
N ALA A 108 -0.94 10.17 4.21
CA ALA A 108 -1.52 10.34 5.55
C ALA A 108 -2.74 11.29 5.54
N LEU A 109 -2.65 12.40 4.80
CA LEU A 109 -3.78 13.33 4.62
C LEU A 109 -4.97 12.65 3.93
N LEU A 110 -4.73 11.84 2.91
CA LEU A 110 -5.78 11.09 2.21
C LEU A 110 -6.43 10.06 3.13
N ALA A 111 -5.65 9.36 3.97
CA ALA A 111 -6.18 8.43 4.96
C ALA A 111 -7.16 9.13 5.92
N ASP A 112 -6.79 10.31 6.44
CA ASP A 112 -7.64 11.14 7.29
C ASP A 112 -8.91 11.60 6.56
N ARG A 113 -8.77 12.14 5.35
CA ARG A 113 -9.92 12.67 4.58
C ARG A 113 -10.94 11.61 4.16
N HIS A 114 -10.50 10.39 3.92
CA HIS A 114 -11.37 9.26 3.56
C HIS A 114 -11.78 8.41 4.78
N ASP A 115 -11.42 8.84 6.00
CA ASP A 115 -11.73 8.13 7.26
C ASP A 115 -11.30 6.65 7.22
N VAL A 116 -10.09 6.39 6.74
CA VAL A 116 -9.52 5.05 6.67
C VAL A 116 -8.19 4.97 7.44
N PRO A 117 -7.89 3.87 8.13
CA PRO A 117 -6.64 3.71 8.87
C PRO A 117 -5.44 3.66 7.92
N LEU A 118 -4.35 4.31 8.34
CA LEU A 118 -3.03 4.14 7.76
C LEU A 118 -2.31 2.97 8.46
N LEU A 119 -1.84 2.01 7.65
CA LEU A 119 -1.22 0.77 8.12
C LEU A 119 0.28 0.80 7.76
N PRO A 120 1.17 1.21 8.69
CA PRO A 120 2.60 1.17 8.42
C PRO A 120 3.11 -0.28 8.38
N ILE A 121 3.83 -0.63 7.32
CA ILE A 121 4.35 -1.97 7.06
C ILE A 121 5.88 -1.91 7.00
N SER A 122 6.56 -2.69 7.85
CA SER A 122 8.01 -2.79 7.75
C SER A 122 8.42 -3.74 6.61
N PRO A 123 9.49 -3.42 5.84
CA PRO A 123 9.97 -4.31 4.77
C PRO A 123 10.34 -5.72 5.24
N ARG A 124 10.86 -5.84 6.45
CA ARG A 124 11.23 -7.14 7.04
C ARG A 124 9.99 -7.99 7.31
N GLU A 125 8.95 -7.37 7.85
CA GLU A 125 7.69 -8.04 8.11
C GLU A 125 7.01 -8.48 6.81
N LEU A 126 6.96 -7.58 5.80
CA LEU A 126 6.43 -7.90 4.47
C LEU A 126 7.11 -9.14 3.90
N LYS A 127 8.44 -9.15 3.87
CA LYS A 127 9.21 -10.29 3.39
C LYS A 127 8.89 -11.57 4.16
N HIS A 128 8.91 -11.50 5.48
CA HIS A 128 8.65 -12.64 6.35
C HIS A 128 7.26 -13.22 6.15
N ARG A 129 6.23 -12.37 6.07
CA ARG A 129 4.84 -12.81 5.92
C ARG A 129 4.56 -13.43 4.54
N ILE A 130 5.15 -12.91 3.48
CA ILE A 130 4.91 -13.39 2.12
C ILE A 130 5.74 -14.64 1.81
N THR A 131 6.98 -14.74 2.30
CA THR A 131 7.93 -15.79 1.90
C THR A 131 8.38 -16.70 3.05
N GLY A 132 7.96 -16.44 4.28
CA GLY A 132 8.43 -17.15 5.48
C GLY A 132 9.78 -16.66 6.02
N THR A 133 10.49 -15.75 5.33
CA THR A 133 11.79 -15.22 5.78
C THR A 133 11.93 -13.72 5.53
N GLY A 134 12.41 -12.98 6.53
CA GLY A 134 12.68 -11.54 6.40
C GLY A 134 13.90 -11.19 5.52
N ALA A 135 14.69 -12.18 5.11
CA ALA A 135 15.87 -12.02 4.25
C ALA A 135 15.58 -12.26 2.76
N ALA A 136 14.32 -12.54 2.38
CA ALA A 136 13.93 -12.83 1.01
C ALA A 136 14.33 -11.70 0.02
N SER A 137 14.69 -12.08 -1.21
CA SER A 137 14.91 -11.12 -2.29
C SER A 137 13.58 -10.55 -2.80
N LYS A 138 13.64 -9.43 -3.55
CA LYS A 138 12.44 -8.85 -4.18
C LYS A 138 11.77 -9.82 -5.16
N GLU A 139 12.57 -10.56 -5.93
CA GLU A 139 12.08 -11.54 -6.88
C GLU A 139 11.37 -12.72 -6.19
N ALA A 140 11.86 -13.13 -5.02
CA ALA A 140 11.20 -14.17 -4.21
C ALA A 140 9.84 -13.69 -3.70
N VAL A 141 9.75 -12.43 -3.24
CA VAL A 141 8.49 -11.81 -2.83
C VAL A 141 7.50 -11.73 -3.99
N GLN A 142 7.94 -11.29 -5.17
CA GLN A 142 7.08 -11.18 -6.35
C GLN A 142 6.57 -12.56 -6.82
N ARG A 143 7.43 -13.58 -6.84
CA ARG A 143 7.00 -14.95 -7.16
C ARG A 143 5.96 -15.48 -6.17
N ALA A 144 6.17 -15.25 -4.88
CA ALA A 144 5.22 -15.67 -3.86
C ALA A 144 3.88 -14.93 -3.99
N LEU A 145 3.88 -13.61 -4.26
CA LEU A 145 2.67 -12.84 -4.53
C LEU A 145 1.91 -13.36 -5.76
N SER A 146 2.62 -13.73 -6.83
CA SER A 146 1.99 -14.31 -8.02
C SER A 146 1.27 -15.63 -7.73
N VAL A 147 1.78 -16.42 -6.78
CA VAL A 147 1.10 -17.64 -6.30
C VAL A 147 -0.14 -17.30 -5.50
N TRP A 148 -0.05 -16.36 -4.55
CA TRP A 148 -1.17 -15.94 -3.71
C TRP A 148 -2.31 -15.26 -4.49
N LEU A 149 -1.98 -14.44 -5.48
CA LEU A 149 -2.93 -13.62 -6.24
C LEU A 149 -3.34 -14.25 -7.58
N GLY A 150 -2.79 -15.42 -7.92
CA GLY A 150 -3.07 -16.16 -9.15
C GLY A 150 -2.05 -15.94 -10.25
N THR A 151 -1.84 -16.98 -11.08
CA THR A 151 -0.77 -17.05 -12.10
C THR A 151 -0.92 -16.08 -13.28
N GLY A 152 -2.03 -15.38 -13.40
CA GLY A 152 -2.29 -14.37 -14.45
C GLY A 152 -1.81 -12.95 -14.10
N LEU A 153 -1.25 -12.74 -12.91
CA LEU A 153 -0.84 -11.42 -12.46
C LEU A 153 0.42 -10.96 -13.20
N ARG A 154 0.30 -9.85 -13.94
CA ARG A 154 1.45 -9.16 -14.55
C ARG A 154 1.83 -7.96 -13.69
N ILE A 155 3.04 -7.97 -13.13
CA ILE A 155 3.61 -6.85 -12.38
C ILE A 155 4.47 -6.05 -13.36
N GLY A 156 4.05 -4.83 -13.67
CA GLY A 156 4.69 -4.00 -14.70
C GLY A 156 5.96 -3.27 -14.23
N SER A 157 6.14 -3.10 -12.92
CA SER A 157 7.31 -2.43 -12.34
C SER A 157 7.62 -2.93 -10.93
N THR A 158 8.85 -2.62 -10.44
CA THR A 158 9.23 -2.91 -9.04
C THR A 158 8.35 -2.18 -8.04
N HIS A 159 8.02 -0.91 -8.29
CA HIS A 159 7.13 -0.11 -7.44
C HIS A 159 5.72 -0.69 -7.34
N GLU A 160 5.21 -1.23 -8.45
CA GLU A 160 3.92 -1.89 -8.49
C GLU A 160 3.93 -3.18 -7.67
N GLY A 161 4.99 -3.98 -7.78
CA GLY A 161 5.18 -5.19 -6.98
C GLY A 161 5.32 -4.91 -5.48
N ASP A 162 6.06 -3.86 -5.11
CA ASP A 162 6.22 -3.43 -3.71
C ASP A 162 4.85 -2.95 -3.15
N ALA A 163 4.09 -2.14 -3.90
CA ALA A 163 2.75 -1.70 -3.52
C ALA A 163 1.76 -2.87 -3.36
N MET A 164 1.87 -3.88 -4.21
CA MET A 164 1.04 -5.08 -4.13
C MET A 164 1.32 -5.90 -2.87
N GLY A 165 2.59 -6.05 -2.50
CA GLY A 165 2.98 -6.68 -1.25
C GLY A 165 2.47 -5.92 -0.03
N LEU A 166 2.51 -4.58 -0.06
CA LEU A 166 1.96 -3.72 0.98
C LEU A 166 0.44 -3.91 1.10
N ALA A 167 -0.30 -3.89 -0.01
CA ALA A 167 -1.74 -4.13 -0.02
C ALA A 167 -2.10 -5.52 0.53
N PHE A 168 -1.37 -6.56 0.14
CA PHE A 168 -1.57 -7.93 0.62
C PHE A 168 -1.38 -8.03 2.14
N LEU A 169 -0.29 -7.48 2.66
CA LEU A 169 -0.04 -7.52 4.09
C LEU A 169 -1.01 -6.62 4.87
N GLY A 170 -1.34 -5.43 4.35
CA GLY A 170 -2.36 -4.57 4.92
C GLY A 170 -3.71 -5.28 5.03
N TYR A 171 -4.11 -5.99 3.97
CA TYR A 171 -5.31 -6.80 3.97
C TYR A 171 -5.25 -7.92 5.03
N SER A 172 -4.12 -8.64 5.11
CA SER A 172 -3.92 -9.70 6.11
C SER A 172 -4.11 -9.18 7.55
N ARG A 173 -3.61 -7.97 7.86
CA ARG A 173 -3.77 -7.36 9.19
C ARG A 173 -5.21 -6.92 9.51
N MET A 174 -6.02 -6.64 8.49
CA MET A 174 -7.40 -6.20 8.68
C MET A 174 -8.38 -7.36 8.82
N VAL A 175 -8.08 -8.51 8.21
CA VAL A 175 -9.02 -9.65 8.12
C VAL A 175 -8.62 -10.80 9.03
N VAL A 176 -7.33 -10.93 9.34
CA VAL A 176 -6.83 -11.96 10.28
C VAL A 176 -6.56 -11.28 11.63
N PRO A 177 -7.35 -11.57 12.66
CA PRO A 177 -7.17 -11.03 14.01
C PRO A 177 -5.86 -11.52 14.67
#